data_d4f8dcd87c0ace180130c27563582fbc
#
_entry.id   d4f8dcd87c0ace180130c27563582fbc
#
_cell.length_a   1.000
_cell.length_b   1.000
_cell.length_c   1.000
_cell.angle_alpha   90.00
_cell.angle_beta   90.00
_cell.angle_gamma   90.00
#
_symmetry.space_group_name_H-M   'P 1'
#
loop_
_entity.id
_entity.type
_entity.pdbx_description
1 polymer ?
#
loop_
_entity_poly.entity_id
_entity_poly.type
_entity_poly.pdbx_seq_one_letter_code
_entity_poly.pdbx_strand_id
1 'polypeptide(L)'
;MLIAYKIGEYVIQYRPEWTCIMPHGCPPDDILVPNEHSFYRLAQKSDTYSQEDFVSYAEKDPERNWGGQLPLAVGLSVIDNETKARKNLKLPMFKQFKGIIALMLNPTDGVVKQTGIHLSHYTWWRTKSFDMSNLKMLEL
;
A
#
# COMPACT_ATOMS: atom_id res chain seq x y z
N MET A 1 -0.80 18.99 4.48
CA MET A 1 0.31 18.13 4.89
C MET A 1 1.40 18.17 3.83
N LEU A 2 2.65 18.33 4.24
CA LEU A 2 3.80 18.20 3.37
C LEU A 2 4.56 16.93 3.73
N ILE A 3 5.08 16.24 2.72
CA ILE A 3 5.95 15.08 2.90
C ILE A 3 7.36 15.49 2.54
N ALA A 4 8.31 15.21 3.46
CA ALA A 4 9.70 15.54 3.28
C ALA A 4 10.54 14.28 3.17
N TYR A 5 11.54 14.30 2.32
CA TYR A 5 12.51 13.24 2.18
C TYR A 5 13.86 13.82 1.74
N LYS A 6 14.92 13.01 1.86
CA LYS A 6 16.28 13.46 1.52
C LYS A 6 16.78 12.79 0.25
N ILE A 7 17.46 13.59 -0.59
CA ILE A 7 18.30 13.10 -1.67
C ILE A 7 19.70 13.65 -1.38
N GLY A 8 20.62 12.80 -0.90
CA GLY A 8 21.92 13.23 -0.43
C GLY A 8 21.76 14.23 0.72
N GLU A 9 22.25 15.46 0.54
CA GLU A 9 22.14 16.53 1.53
C GLU A 9 20.90 17.40 1.36
N TYR A 10 20.16 17.20 0.28
CA TYR A 10 19.00 18.03 -0.01
C TYR A 10 17.74 17.49 0.64
N VAL A 11 16.97 18.37 1.25
CA VAL A 11 15.62 18.05 1.76
C VAL A 11 14.62 18.48 0.69
N ILE A 12 13.83 17.53 0.22
CA ILE A 12 12.77 17.75 -0.77
C ILE A 12 11.43 17.62 -0.07
N GLN A 13 10.54 18.55 -0.34
CA GLN A 13 9.19 18.53 0.20
C GLN A 13 8.18 18.55 -0.94
N TYR A 14 7.08 17.83 -0.76
CA TYR A 14 5.99 17.88 -1.72
C TYR A 14 4.64 17.77 -1.01
N ARG A 15 3.60 18.29 -1.65
CA ARG A 15 2.23 18.15 -1.20
C ARG A 15 1.63 16.93 -1.89
N PRO A 16 1.29 15.87 -1.15
CA PRO A 16 0.76 14.65 -1.78
C PRO A 16 -0.64 14.89 -2.35
N GLU A 17 -0.92 14.27 -3.49
CA GLU A 17 -2.26 14.10 -4.01
C GLU A 17 -2.68 12.65 -3.76
N TRP A 18 -3.55 12.46 -2.77
CA TRP A 18 -4.01 11.14 -2.40
C TRP A 18 -5.01 10.60 -3.41
N THR A 19 -5.06 9.27 -3.56
CA THR A 19 -5.99 8.63 -4.50
C THR A 19 -7.43 8.57 -3.98
N CYS A 20 -7.63 8.84 -2.69
CA CYS A 20 -8.96 8.92 -2.08
C CYS A 20 -9.00 10.07 -1.07
N ILE A 21 -10.21 10.42 -0.63
CA ILE A 21 -10.39 11.42 0.41
C ILE A 21 -9.85 10.86 1.72
N MET A 22 -8.88 11.58 2.30
CA MET A 22 -8.25 11.16 3.56
C MET A 22 -9.09 11.63 4.75
N PRO A 23 -9.43 10.72 5.68
CA PRO A 23 -10.13 11.14 6.89
C PRO A 23 -9.22 11.97 7.79
N HIS A 24 -9.81 12.67 8.75
CA HIS A 24 -9.06 13.44 9.73
C HIS A 24 -8.04 12.55 10.46
N GLY A 25 -6.82 13.06 10.64
CA GLY A 25 -5.74 12.31 11.28
C GLY A 25 -5.14 11.20 10.41
N CYS A 26 -5.40 11.21 9.12
CA CYS A 26 -4.88 10.21 8.19
C CYS A 26 -4.04 10.89 7.10
N PRO A 27 -2.84 10.38 6.77
CA PRO A 27 -2.19 9.26 7.42
C PRO A 27 -1.72 9.61 8.84
N PRO A 28 -1.45 8.61 9.71
CA PRO A 28 -0.98 8.88 11.06
C PRO A 28 0.38 9.57 11.08
N ASP A 29 0.77 10.12 12.24
CA ASP A 29 1.98 10.93 12.36
C ASP A 29 3.28 10.14 12.21
N ASP A 30 3.27 8.87 12.60
CA ASP A 30 4.46 8.02 12.65
C ASP A 30 4.64 7.19 11.37
N ILE A 31 4.40 7.81 10.23
CA ILE A 31 4.59 7.19 8.92
C ILE A 31 6.06 7.19 8.52
N LEU A 32 6.40 6.28 7.59
CA LEU A 32 7.70 6.24 6.91
C LEU A 32 7.53 6.65 5.47
N VAL A 33 8.50 7.40 4.96
CA VAL A 33 8.58 7.74 3.53
C VAL A 33 9.45 6.67 2.86
N PRO A 34 8.89 5.84 1.98
CA PRO A 34 9.68 4.80 1.33
C PRO A 34 10.70 5.40 0.35
N ASN A 35 11.80 4.70 0.13
CA ASN A 35 12.81 5.09 -0.84
C ASN A 35 13.41 3.83 -1.46
N GLU A 36 12.98 3.50 -2.67
CA GLU A 36 13.34 2.27 -3.37
C GLU A 36 13.08 1.02 -2.51
N HIS A 37 11.97 1.02 -1.80
CA HIS A 37 11.60 -0.04 -0.88
C HIS A 37 10.67 -1.03 -1.57
N SER A 38 11.03 -2.32 -1.53
CA SER A 38 10.25 -3.39 -2.14
C SER A 38 9.12 -3.83 -1.22
N PHE A 39 7.91 -3.90 -1.79
CA PHE A 39 6.73 -4.42 -1.14
C PHE A 39 6.00 -5.38 -2.07
N TYR A 40 5.08 -6.14 -1.51
CA TYR A 40 4.30 -7.15 -2.23
C TYR A 40 2.83 -6.98 -1.87
N ARG A 41 1.98 -7.06 -2.86
CA ARG A 41 0.54 -6.94 -2.67
C ARG A 41 -0.17 -8.15 -3.28
N LEU A 42 -1.10 -8.74 -2.54
CA LEU A 42 -1.89 -9.86 -3.06
C LEU A 42 -2.85 -9.35 -4.14
N ALA A 43 -2.95 -10.12 -5.23
CA ALA A 43 -3.75 -9.76 -6.41
C ALA A 43 -4.82 -10.81 -6.68
N GLN A 44 -5.89 -10.39 -7.34
CA GLN A 44 -7.02 -11.27 -7.65
C GLN A 44 -6.65 -12.35 -8.66
N LYS A 45 -5.78 -12.06 -9.63
CA LYS A 45 -5.36 -12.98 -10.67
C LYS A 45 -3.88 -13.34 -10.53
N SER A 46 -3.51 -14.50 -11.06
CA SER A 46 -2.13 -15.01 -10.92
C SER A 46 -1.15 -14.40 -11.92
N ASP A 47 -1.62 -13.95 -13.07
CA ASP A 47 -0.77 -13.57 -14.21
C ASP A 47 -0.89 -12.09 -14.59
N THR A 48 -1.85 -11.36 -14.06
CA THR A 48 -2.07 -9.96 -14.41
C THR A 48 -2.66 -9.21 -13.22
N TYR A 49 -2.54 -7.88 -13.25
CA TYR A 49 -3.16 -6.99 -12.28
C TYR A 49 -3.99 -5.94 -13.02
N SER A 50 -4.86 -5.26 -12.26
CA SER A 50 -5.68 -4.16 -12.76
C SER A 50 -5.84 -3.09 -11.69
N GLN A 51 -6.52 -2.01 -12.03
CA GLN A 51 -6.82 -0.95 -11.06
C GLN A 51 -7.61 -1.47 -9.85
N GLU A 52 -8.42 -2.52 -10.04
CA GLU A 52 -9.18 -3.14 -8.96
C GLU A 52 -8.29 -3.67 -7.83
N ASP A 53 -7.06 -4.07 -8.16
CA ASP A 53 -6.11 -4.54 -7.15
C ASP A 53 -5.59 -3.42 -6.25
N PHE A 54 -5.84 -2.15 -6.61
CA PHE A 54 -5.35 -0.96 -5.90
C PHE A 54 -6.49 -0.12 -5.30
N VAL A 55 -7.64 -0.71 -5.11
CA VAL A 55 -8.79 -0.07 -4.46
C VAL A 55 -8.81 -0.46 -2.99
N SER A 56 -8.90 0.54 -2.10
CA SER A 56 -8.94 0.30 -0.66
C SER A 56 -10.28 -0.31 -0.23
N TYR A 57 -10.29 -0.90 0.96
CA TYR A 57 -11.54 -1.45 1.51
C TYR A 57 -12.61 -0.39 1.68
N ALA A 58 -12.23 0.83 2.10
CA ALA A 58 -13.19 1.92 2.26
C ALA A 58 -13.80 2.35 0.93
N GLU A 59 -13.00 2.31 -0.15
CA GLU A 59 -13.50 2.62 -1.49
C GLU A 59 -14.42 1.52 -2.04
N LYS A 60 -14.14 0.26 -1.71
CA LYS A 60 -14.97 -0.88 -2.14
C LYS A 60 -16.30 -0.94 -1.42
N ASP A 61 -16.36 -0.47 -0.17
CA ASP A 61 -17.56 -0.53 0.66
C ASP A 61 -17.78 0.84 1.33
N PRO A 62 -18.17 1.85 0.55
CA PRO A 62 -18.27 3.22 1.05
C PRO A 62 -19.42 3.43 2.05
N GLU A 63 -20.40 2.53 2.07
CA GLU A 63 -21.52 2.61 2.99
C GLU A 63 -21.23 2.01 4.36
N ARG A 64 -20.15 1.26 4.48
CA ARG A 64 -19.78 0.62 5.74
C ARG A 64 -19.25 1.65 6.74
N ASN A 65 -19.72 1.54 7.98
CA ASN A 65 -19.16 2.33 9.08
C ASN A 65 -17.88 1.65 9.59
N TRP A 66 -16.73 2.21 9.20
CA TRP A 66 -15.42 1.68 9.59
C TRP A 66 -15.01 2.10 10.99
N GLY A 67 -15.67 3.12 11.57
CA GLY A 67 -15.33 3.62 12.90
C GLY A 67 -13.85 4.03 13.00
N GLY A 68 -13.18 3.61 14.06
CA GLY A 68 -11.75 3.87 14.27
C GLY A 68 -10.82 3.17 13.28
N GLN A 69 -11.33 2.24 12.46
CA GLN A 69 -10.54 1.55 11.44
C GLN A 69 -10.48 2.30 10.12
N LEU A 70 -11.18 3.42 9.99
CA LEU A 70 -11.22 4.16 8.73
C LEU A 70 -9.84 4.58 8.21
N PRO A 71 -8.90 5.06 9.04
CA PRO A 71 -7.56 5.37 8.55
C PRO A 71 -6.84 4.19 7.90
N LEU A 72 -7.02 2.99 8.42
CA LEU A 72 -6.44 1.78 7.82
C LEU A 72 -7.22 1.35 6.58
N ALA A 73 -8.54 1.50 6.60
CA ALA A 73 -9.41 1.08 5.51
C ALA A 73 -9.22 1.90 4.23
N VAL A 74 -8.76 3.14 4.32
CA VAL A 74 -8.43 3.97 3.15
C VAL A 74 -7.03 3.70 2.61
N GLY A 75 -6.19 2.96 3.34
CA GLY A 75 -4.87 2.53 2.87
C GLY A 75 -4.93 1.16 2.20
N LEU A 76 -3.81 0.77 1.63
CA LEU A 76 -3.65 -0.52 0.97
C LEU A 76 -2.71 -1.40 1.78
N SER A 77 -3.07 -2.67 1.95
CA SER A 77 -2.21 -3.63 2.62
C SER A 77 -1.07 -4.06 1.71
N VAL A 78 0.16 -3.98 2.20
CA VAL A 78 1.34 -4.46 1.51
C VAL A 78 2.23 -5.22 2.50
N ILE A 79 3.08 -6.08 1.97
CA ILE A 79 3.96 -6.95 2.77
C ILE A 79 5.39 -6.68 2.31
N ASP A 80 6.30 -6.49 3.26
CA ASP A 80 7.68 -6.11 2.96
C ASP A 80 8.62 -7.29 2.69
N ASN A 81 8.07 -8.51 2.62
CA ASN A 81 8.87 -9.74 2.50
C ASN A 81 8.20 -10.71 1.53
N GLU A 82 8.93 -11.11 0.49
CA GLU A 82 8.38 -11.98 -0.55
C GLU A 82 7.97 -13.35 0.00
N THR A 83 8.80 -13.95 0.85
CA THR A 83 8.51 -15.25 1.45
C THR A 83 7.21 -15.20 2.25
N LYS A 84 7.01 -14.13 3.00
CA LYS A 84 5.79 -13.94 3.79
C LYS A 84 4.57 -13.74 2.90
N ALA A 85 4.71 -12.98 1.81
CA ALA A 85 3.63 -12.79 0.85
C ALA A 85 3.21 -14.13 0.23
N ARG A 86 4.18 -14.97 -0.14
CA ARG A 86 3.90 -16.31 -0.69
C ARG A 86 3.20 -17.21 0.33
N LYS A 87 3.60 -17.15 1.59
CA LYS A 87 2.91 -17.89 2.67
C LYS A 87 1.48 -17.40 2.86
N ASN A 88 1.28 -16.09 2.87
CA ASN A 88 -0.05 -15.50 3.06
C ASN A 88 -1.00 -15.92 1.94
N LEU A 89 -0.51 -15.98 0.70
CA LEU A 89 -1.33 -16.38 -0.45
C LEU A 89 -1.95 -17.77 -0.28
N LYS A 90 -1.31 -18.64 0.50
CA LYS A 90 -1.77 -20.01 0.73
C LYS A 90 -2.74 -20.14 1.92
N LEU A 91 -2.95 -19.07 2.68
CA LEU A 91 -3.84 -19.11 3.84
C LEU A 91 -5.30 -19.09 3.39
N PRO A 92 -6.18 -19.86 4.08
CA PRO A 92 -7.60 -19.91 3.72
C PRO A 92 -8.30 -18.55 3.72
N MET A 93 -7.89 -17.64 4.62
CA MET A 93 -8.47 -16.30 4.71
C MET A 93 -8.18 -15.44 3.50
N PHE A 94 -7.20 -15.80 2.67
CA PHE A 94 -6.83 -15.06 1.44
C PHE A 94 -7.15 -15.85 0.17
N LYS A 95 -8.07 -16.80 0.24
CA LYS A 95 -8.40 -17.69 -0.89
C LYS A 95 -8.90 -16.95 -2.14
N GLN A 96 -9.41 -15.74 -2.00
CA GLN A 96 -9.86 -14.90 -3.12
C GLN A 96 -8.69 -14.36 -3.93
N PHE A 97 -7.48 -14.36 -3.39
CA PHE A 97 -6.30 -13.88 -4.09
C PHE A 97 -5.58 -15.04 -4.77
N LYS A 98 -5.09 -14.80 -5.99
CA LYS A 98 -4.42 -15.81 -6.81
C LYS A 98 -3.02 -15.42 -7.23
N GLY A 99 -2.60 -14.20 -6.99
CA GLY A 99 -1.31 -13.70 -7.42
C GLY A 99 -0.68 -12.73 -6.45
N ILE A 100 0.54 -12.32 -6.77
CA ILE A 100 1.32 -11.36 -6.00
C ILE A 100 1.93 -10.34 -6.95
N ILE A 101 1.69 -9.07 -6.66
CA ILE A 101 2.29 -7.94 -7.38
C ILE A 101 3.53 -7.50 -6.62
N ALA A 102 4.67 -7.44 -7.30
CA ALA A 102 5.89 -6.85 -6.74
C ALA A 102 5.88 -5.34 -7.00
N LEU A 103 6.07 -4.58 -5.95
CA LEU A 103 6.06 -3.12 -5.97
C LEU A 103 7.42 -2.59 -5.51
N MET A 104 7.87 -1.50 -6.12
CA MET A 104 8.96 -0.70 -5.55
C MET A 104 8.39 0.69 -5.27
N LEU A 105 8.42 1.10 -4.01
CA LEU A 105 7.89 2.39 -3.60
C LEU A 105 9.00 3.41 -3.43
N ASN A 106 8.80 4.57 -4.00
CA ASN A 106 9.69 5.72 -3.95
C ASN A 106 9.06 6.85 -3.11
N PRO A 107 9.82 7.88 -2.74
CA PRO A 107 9.33 8.91 -1.82
C PRO A 107 8.03 9.60 -2.24
N THR A 108 7.76 9.72 -3.54
CA THR A 108 6.55 10.39 -4.04
C THR A 108 5.35 9.46 -4.23
N ASP A 109 5.53 8.15 -3.98
CA ASP A 109 4.47 7.15 -4.18
C ASP A 109 3.50 7.05 -3.02
N GLY A 110 3.75 7.77 -1.95
CA GLY A 110 2.93 7.78 -0.75
C GLY A 110 3.76 7.51 0.49
N VAL A 111 3.09 7.12 1.55
CA VAL A 111 3.72 6.84 2.84
C VAL A 111 3.25 5.49 3.35
N VAL A 112 4.05 4.86 4.20
CA VAL A 112 3.77 3.54 4.74
C VAL A 112 3.93 3.54 6.26
N LYS A 113 3.27 2.58 6.90
CA LYS A 113 3.41 2.35 8.33
C LYS A 113 3.20 0.86 8.60
N GLN A 114 4.06 0.29 9.43
CA GLN A 114 3.83 -1.07 9.92
C GLN A 114 2.55 -1.09 10.76
N THR A 115 1.63 -1.98 10.43
CA THR A 115 0.32 -2.10 11.08
C THR A 115 -0.03 -3.55 11.31
N GLY A 116 -0.95 -3.79 12.26
CA GLY A 116 -1.34 -5.14 12.62
C GLY A 116 -0.31 -5.84 13.48
N ILE A 117 -0.53 -7.14 13.73
CA ILE A 117 0.32 -7.94 14.62
C ILE A 117 1.53 -8.55 13.93
N HIS A 118 1.55 -8.59 12.60
CA HIS A 118 2.67 -9.14 11.82
C HIS A 118 3.63 -8.03 11.42
N LEU A 119 4.91 -8.19 11.73
CA LEU A 119 5.94 -7.17 11.47
C LEU A 119 6.14 -6.89 9.97
N SER A 120 5.83 -7.86 9.12
CA SER A 120 5.95 -7.68 7.65
C SER A 120 4.77 -6.93 7.04
N HIS A 121 3.70 -6.71 7.79
CA HIS A 121 2.50 -6.07 7.27
C HIS A 121 2.58 -4.56 7.42
N TYR A 122 2.33 -3.86 6.29
CA TYR A 122 2.30 -2.40 6.24
C TYR A 122 1.00 -1.93 5.62
N THR A 123 0.57 -0.76 6.03
CA THR A 123 -0.47 0.00 5.33
C THR A 123 0.23 1.07 4.50
N TRP A 124 -0.19 1.17 3.24
CA TRP A 124 0.35 2.13 2.28
C TRP A 124 -0.77 3.10 1.88
N TRP A 125 -0.55 4.37 2.14
CA TRP A 125 -1.44 5.43 1.67
C TRP A 125 -0.87 5.96 0.36
N ARG A 126 -1.52 5.57 -0.73
CA ARG A 126 -1.03 5.77 -2.08
C ARG A 126 -1.34 7.17 -2.59
N THR A 127 -0.37 7.77 -3.31
CA THR A 127 -0.58 9.01 -4.07
C THR A 127 -0.89 8.70 -5.52
N LYS A 128 -1.40 9.72 -6.22
CA LYS A 128 -1.66 9.64 -7.67
C LYS A 128 -0.37 9.56 -8.48
N SER A 129 0.78 9.91 -7.88
CA SER A 129 2.08 9.84 -8.55
C SER A 129 2.58 8.42 -8.78
N PHE A 130 2.03 7.43 -8.04
CA PHE A 130 2.45 6.04 -8.22
C PHE A 130 2.06 5.54 -9.60
N ASP A 131 3.06 5.08 -10.35
CA ASP A 131 2.87 4.57 -11.70
C ASP A 131 2.54 3.07 -11.67
N MET A 132 1.34 2.71 -12.11
CA MET A 132 0.86 1.33 -12.16
C MET A 132 1.12 0.65 -13.50
N SER A 133 1.81 1.28 -14.46
CA SER A 133 1.89 0.77 -15.83
C SER A 133 2.88 -0.37 -16.01
N ASN A 134 3.87 -0.53 -15.13
CA ASN A 134 4.97 -1.49 -15.31
C ASN A 134 5.26 -2.30 -14.05
N LEU A 135 4.22 -2.79 -13.40
CA LEU A 135 4.39 -3.63 -12.23
C LEU A 135 4.62 -5.08 -12.62
N LYS A 136 5.38 -5.79 -11.79
CA LYS A 136 5.72 -7.18 -12.04
C LYS A 136 4.84 -8.11 -11.22
N MET A 137 4.26 -9.12 -11.88
CA MET A 137 3.64 -10.25 -11.19
C MET A 137 4.70 -11.29 -10.87
N LEU A 138 4.68 -11.82 -9.65
CA LEU A 138 5.58 -12.91 -9.28
C LEU A 138 5.12 -14.21 -9.92
N GLU A 139 6.08 -15.03 -10.35
CA GLU A 139 5.81 -16.41 -10.74
C GLU A 139 5.58 -17.25 -9.47
N LEU A 140 4.51 -18.04 -9.51
CA LEU A 140 4.10 -18.84 -8.35
C LEU A 140 4.41 -20.32 -8.56
#